data_2bcab5bb896a5f75f94d0e88b7070286
#
_entry.id   2bcab5bb896a5f75f94d0e88b7070286
#
_cell.length_a   1.000
_cell.length_b   1.000
_cell.length_c   1.000
_cell.angle_alpha   90.00
_cell.angle_beta   90.00
_cell.angle_gamma   90.00
#
_symmetry.space_group_name_H-M   'P 1'
#
loop_
_entity.id
_entity.type
_entity.pdbx_description
1 polymer ?
#
loop_
_entity_poly.entity_id
_entity_poly.type
_entity_poly.pdbx_seq_one_letter_code
_entity_poly.pdbx_strand_id
1 'polypeptide(L)'
;MMERYLDPSLTPDERAEDLADRLTVEEQASQLRYDALPIPRLGIPAYNWWNEGLHGVARAGTATMFPQAIGMAATFDTALLHQIGEITATEARAKHMAAREHGDFDIYKGLTLWAPNINLFRDPRWGRGHETYGEDPFLTARLGVAFVKGMQGEGKVLKAAACGLGFAFLNYMDGELTPG
;
A
#
# COMPACT_ATOMS: atom_id res chain seq x y z
N MET A 1 -26.51 11.60 -18.12
CA MET A 1 -25.20 12.30 -18.00
C MET A 1 -24.37 11.48 -17.02
N MET A 2 -23.12 11.17 -17.35
CA MET A 2 -22.23 10.42 -16.46
C MET A 2 -21.89 11.27 -15.22
N GLU A 3 -21.94 10.68 -14.03
CA GLU A 3 -21.57 11.37 -12.79
C GLU A 3 -20.08 11.71 -12.81
N ARG A 4 -19.69 12.89 -12.30
CA ARG A 4 -18.31 13.38 -12.38
C ARG A 4 -17.31 12.42 -11.71
N TYR A 5 -17.63 11.84 -10.56
CA TYR A 5 -16.73 10.88 -9.89
C TYR A 5 -16.47 9.60 -10.71
N LEU A 6 -17.30 9.28 -11.71
CA LEU A 6 -17.12 8.16 -12.63
C LEU A 6 -16.36 8.55 -13.92
N ASP A 7 -16.17 9.85 -14.19
CA ASP A 7 -15.52 10.33 -15.41
C ASP A 7 -14.01 10.11 -15.39
N PRO A 8 -13.46 9.19 -16.19
CA PRO A 8 -12.02 8.91 -16.21
C PRO A 8 -11.17 10.01 -16.86
N SER A 9 -11.80 11.02 -17.46
CA SER A 9 -11.08 12.19 -18.02
C SER A 9 -10.71 13.23 -16.96
N LEU A 10 -11.38 13.20 -15.80
CA LEU A 10 -11.09 14.05 -14.65
C LEU A 10 -9.93 13.49 -13.82
N THR A 11 -9.27 14.38 -13.10
CA THR A 11 -8.21 13.98 -12.15
C THR A 11 -8.79 13.18 -10.98
N PRO A 12 -7.97 12.34 -10.31
CA PRO A 12 -8.41 11.64 -9.11
C PRO A 12 -8.97 12.58 -8.03
N ASP A 13 -8.38 13.76 -7.83
CA ASP A 13 -8.81 14.74 -6.83
C ASP A 13 -10.19 15.31 -7.18
N GLU A 14 -10.42 15.75 -8.42
CA GLU A 14 -11.73 16.22 -8.86
C GLU A 14 -12.84 15.18 -8.73
N ARG A 15 -12.49 13.92 -8.98
CA ARG A 15 -13.41 12.78 -8.80
C ARG A 15 -13.68 12.49 -7.33
N ALA A 16 -12.66 12.56 -6.48
CA ALA A 16 -12.79 12.34 -5.05
C ALA A 16 -13.62 13.44 -4.37
N GLU A 17 -13.43 14.71 -4.75
CA GLU A 17 -14.23 15.84 -4.26
C GLU A 17 -15.72 15.65 -4.62
N ASP A 18 -16.03 15.40 -5.90
CA ASP A 18 -17.42 15.18 -6.32
C ASP A 18 -18.06 13.97 -5.62
N LEU A 19 -17.30 12.91 -5.38
CA LEU A 19 -17.77 11.75 -4.62
C LEU A 19 -18.02 12.11 -3.15
N ALA A 20 -17.09 12.80 -2.50
CA ALA A 20 -17.21 13.18 -1.09
C ALA A 20 -18.41 14.08 -0.82
N ASP A 21 -18.71 15.01 -1.71
CA ASP A 21 -19.86 15.91 -1.64
C ASP A 21 -21.21 15.17 -1.74
N ARG A 22 -21.21 13.97 -2.33
CA ARG A 22 -22.40 13.13 -2.48
C ARG A 22 -22.66 12.21 -1.29
N LEU A 23 -21.65 12.02 -0.44
CA LEU A 23 -21.73 11.13 0.71
C LEU A 23 -22.49 11.79 1.86
N THR A 24 -23.33 11.02 2.55
CA THR A 24 -23.84 11.44 3.87
C THR A 24 -22.71 11.39 4.91
N VAL A 25 -22.89 12.04 6.05
CA VAL A 25 -21.91 12.01 7.13
C VAL A 25 -21.61 10.58 7.60
N GLU A 26 -22.63 9.74 7.68
CA GLU A 26 -22.51 8.33 8.07
C GLU A 26 -21.72 7.54 7.02
N GLU A 27 -21.96 7.80 5.73
CA GLU A 27 -21.19 7.19 4.64
C GLU A 27 -19.75 7.65 4.66
N GLN A 28 -19.49 8.94 4.86
CA GLN A 28 -18.12 9.47 5.01
C GLN A 28 -17.42 8.80 6.20
N ALA A 29 -18.06 8.70 7.35
CA ALA A 29 -17.49 8.04 8.53
C ALA A 29 -17.20 6.56 8.27
N SER A 30 -18.01 5.87 7.48
CA SER A 30 -17.81 4.47 7.12
C SER A 30 -16.56 4.25 6.26
N GLN A 31 -16.12 5.27 5.51
CA GLN A 31 -14.93 5.19 4.66
C GLN A 31 -13.62 5.40 5.43
N LEU A 32 -13.65 5.89 6.67
CA LEU A 32 -12.47 6.09 7.51
C LEU A 32 -11.97 4.81 8.19
N ARG A 33 -12.67 3.70 8.01
CA ARG A 33 -12.29 2.39 8.56
C ARG A 33 -11.36 1.66 7.59
N TYR A 34 -10.56 0.71 8.13
CA TYR A 34 -9.75 -0.18 7.27
C TYR A 34 -10.61 -1.10 6.38
N ASP A 35 -11.83 -1.42 6.82
CA ASP A 35 -12.88 -2.18 6.14
C ASP A 35 -13.99 -1.23 5.66
N ALA A 36 -13.67 -0.35 4.71
CA ALA A 36 -14.60 0.63 4.17
C ALA A 36 -15.85 -0.04 3.59
N LEU A 37 -17.02 0.40 4.07
CA LEU A 37 -18.30 -0.20 3.68
C LEU A 37 -18.70 0.18 2.25
N PRO A 38 -19.47 -0.67 1.55
CA PRO A 38 -19.96 -0.33 0.23
C PRO A 38 -21.01 0.79 0.32
N ILE A 39 -21.12 1.59 -0.76
CA ILE A 39 -22.15 2.60 -0.92
C ILE A 39 -22.95 2.28 -2.18
N PRO A 40 -23.94 1.37 -2.09
CA PRO A 40 -24.64 0.82 -3.25
C PRO A 40 -25.34 1.88 -4.10
N ARG A 41 -25.92 2.93 -3.49
CA ARG A 41 -26.60 4.00 -4.21
C ARG A 41 -25.68 4.78 -5.17
N LEU A 42 -24.37 4.77 -4.93
CA LEU A 42 -23.34 5.39 -5.76
C LEU A 42 -22.51 4.36 -6.55
N GLY A 43 -22.85 3.07 -6.46
CA GLY A 43 -22.10 2.00 -7.12
C GLY A 43 -20.68 1.81 -6.58
N ILE A 44 -20.40 2.27 -5.36
CA ILE A 44 -19.09 2.12 -4.71
C ILE A 44 -19.05 0.77 -4.00
N PRO A 45 -18.12 -0.13 -4.38
CA PRO A 45 -17.95 -1.41 -3.68
C PRO A 45 -17.30 -1.22 -2.32
N ALA A 46 -17.38 -2.25 -1.48
CA ALA A 46 -16.55 -2.35 -0.28
C ALA A 46 -15.06 -2.33 -0.65
N TYR A 47 -14.23 -1.81 0.23
CA TYR A 47 -12.79 -1.82 0.06
C TYR A 47 -12.08 -2.09 1.38
N ASN A 48 -11.13 -3.01 1.39
CA ASN A 48 -10.30 -3.25 2.55
C ASN A 48 -8.91 -2.65 2.34
N TRP A 49 -8.52 -1.73 3.24
CA TRP A 49 -7.25 -1.02 3.19
C TRP A 49 -6.09 -1.83 3.76
N TRP A 50 -6.38 -2.95 4.43
CA TRP A 50 -5.36 -3.77 5.08
C TRP A 50 -4.82 -4.85 4.15
N ASN A 51 -3.73 -4.54 3.49
CA ASN A 51 -3.07 -5.48 2.58
C ASN A 51 -1.56 -5.40 2.78
N GLU A 52 -0.88 -6.54 2.73
CA GLU A 52 0.54 -6.65 3.04
C GLU A 52 1.35 -7.07 1.82
N GLY A 53 2.55 -6.49 1.66
CA GLY A 53 3.42 -6.73 0.52
C GLY A 53 4.89 -6.42 0.76
N LEU A 54 5.39 -6.57 2.01
CA LEU A 54 6.78 -6.21 2.38
C LEU A 54 7.83 -7.02 1.61
N HIS A 55 7.58 -8.30 1.38
CA HIS A 55 8.46 -9.19 0.64
C HIS A 55 7.68 -10.19 -0.23
N GLY A 56 6.69 -9.71 -0.92
CA GLY A 56 5.68 -10.43 -1.70
C GLY A 56 4.30 -10.26 -1.11
N VAL A 57 3.26 -10.57 -1.89
CA VAL A 57 1.87 -10.48 -1.43
C VAL A 57 1.64 -11.49 -0.31
N ALA A 58 1.20 -10.99 0.86
CA ALA A 58 0.96 -11.83 2.02
C ALA A 58 -0.53 -12.09 2.25
N ARG A 59 -0.83 -13.29 2.76
CA ARG A 59 -2.13 -13.76 3.27
C ARG A 59 -3.28 -13.79 2.25
N ALA A 60 -2.97 -13.70 0.95
CA ALA A 60 -3.94 -13.82 -0.13
C ALA A 60 -3.70 -15.08 -0.99
N GLY A 61 -3.45 -16.22 -0.35
CA GLY A 61 -3.10 -17.47 -1.01
C GLY A 61 -1.63 -17.51 -1.45
N THR A 62 -1.27 -18.39 -2.38
CA THR A 62 0.10 -18.55 -2.88
C THR A 62 0.55 -17.35 -3.70
N ALA A 63 1.75 -16.85 -3.42
CA ALA A 63 2.43 -15.77 -4.13
C ALA A 63 3.93 -15.98 -4.11
N THR A 64 4.67 -15.23 -4.93
CA THR A 64 6.14 -15.20 -4.85
C THR A 64 6.57 -14.61 -3.52
N MET A 65 7.41 -15.33 -2.79
CA MET A 65 7.99 -14.87 -1.53
C MET A 65 9.46 -14.50 -1.75
N PHE A 66 9.78 -13.25 -1.47
CA PHE A 66 11.14 -12.73 -1.52
C PHE A 66 11.78 -12.80 -0.13
N PRO A 67 13.12 -12.62 -0.01
CA PRO A 67 13.76 -12.44 1.29
C PRO A 67 13.15 -11.26 2.07
N GLN A 68 13.34 -11.25 3.38
CA GLN A 68 12.99 -10.09 4.20
C GLN A 68 13.71 -8.83 3.72
N ALA A 69 13.15 -7.65 3.99
CA ALA A 69 13.66 -6.38 3.49
C ALA A 69 15.13 -6.15 3.81
N ILE A 70 15.58 -6.51 5.00
CA ILE A 70 17.01 -6.42 5.39
C ILE A 70 17.92 -7.28 4.51
N GLY A 71 17.45 -8.46 4.11
CA GLY A 71 18.18 -9.35 3.20
C GLY A 71 18.19 -8.81 1.77
N MET A 72 17.08 -8.25 1.30
CA MET A 72 17.02 -7.56 0.01
C MET A 72 17.95 -6.34 -0.02
N ALA A 73 18.03 -5.58 1.06
CA ALA A 73 18.90 -4.42 1.18
C ALA A 73 20.39 -4.76 1.09
N ALA A 74 20.79 -5.94 1.57
CA ALA A 74 22.16 -6.43 1.50
C ALA A 74 22.68 -6.64 0.06
N THR A 75 21.79 -6.60 -0.93
CA THR A 75 22.20 -6.63 -2.35
C THR A 75 22.72 -5.29 -2.85
N PHE A 76 22.36 -4.17 -2.23
CA PHE A 76 22.64 -2.80 -2.68
C PHE A 76 22.14 -2.52 -4.11
N ASP A 77 21.15 -3.28 -4.61
CA ASP A 77 20.69 -3.26 -5.99
C ASP A 77 19.28 -2.64 -6.11
N THR A 78 19.22 -1.38 -6.54
CA THR A 78 17.97 -0.66 -6.74
C THR A 78 17.16 -1.21 -7.92
N ALA A 79 17.80 -1.78 -8.94
CA ALA A 79 17.08 -2.37 -10.07
C ALA A 79 16.36 -3.65 -9.65
N LEU A 80 17.00 -4.46 -8.81
CA LEU A 80 16.38 -5.64 -8.22
C LEU A 80 15.17 -5.26 -7.36
N LEU A 81 15.31 -4.25 -6.49
CA LEU A 81 14.19 -3.79 -5.64
C LEU A 81 13.02 -3.26 -6.46
N HIS A 82 13.30 -2.56 -7.56
CA HIS A 82 12.26 -2.13 -8.50
C HIS A 82 11.51 -3.35 -9.09
N GLN A 83 12.22 -4.36 -9.57
CA GLN A 83 11.61 -5.58 -10.12
C GLN A 83 10.78 -6.33 -9.08
N ILE A 84 11.26 -6.43 -7.84
CA ILE A 84 10.52 -7.07 -6.74
C ILE A 84 9.21 -6.31 -6.47
N GLY A 85 9.24 -4.98 -6.43
CA GLY A 85 8.05 -4.14 -6.30
C GLY A 85 7.05 -4.37 -7.44
N GLU A 86 7.56 -4.46 -8.68
CA GLU A 86 6.75 -4.69 -9.87
C GLU A 86 6.06 -6.08 -9.84
N ILE A 87 6.80 -7.13 -9.49
CA ILE A 87 6.25 -8.50 -9.38
C ILE A 87 5.18 -8.53 -8.28
N THR A 88 5.49 -7.98 -7.11
CA THR A 88 4.55 -7.91 -5.97
C THR A 88 3.24 -7.23 -6.37
N ALA A 89 3.31 -6.07 -7.03
CA ALA A 89 2.12 -5.36 -7.48
C ALA A 89 1.35 -6.09 -8.59
N THR A 90 2.05 -6.79 -9.47
CA THR A 90 1.43 -7.58 -10.54
C THR A 90 0.64 -8.75 -9.95
N GLU A 91 1.21 -9.48 -9.00
CA GLU A 91 0.52 -10.56 -8.29
C GLU A 91 -0.65 -10.05 -7.45
N ALA A 92 -0.46 -8.92 -6.74
CA ALA A 92 -1.54 -8.29 -5.98
C ALA A 92 -2.72 -7.92 -6.87
N ARG A 93 -2.47 -7.34 -8.04
CA ARG A 93 -3.51 -6.98 -9.00
C ARG A 93 -4.23 -8.20 -9.57
N ALA A 94 -3.51 -9.25 -9.93
CA ALA A 94 -4.11 -10.49 -10.42
C ALA A 94 -5.04 -11.10 -9.36
N LYS A 95 -4.60 -11.16 -8.11
CA LYS A 95 -5.39 -11.66 -6.98
C LYS A 95 -6.62 -10.79 -6.69
N HIS A 96 -6.44 -9.47 -6.71
CA HIS A 96 -7.54 -8.51 -6.54
C HIS A 96 -8.62 -8.71 -7.62
N MET A 97 -8.22 -8.84 -8.88
CA MET A 97 -9.17 -9.04 -9.97
C MET A 97 -9.94 -10.36 -9.80
N ALA A 98 -9.25 -11.45 -9.50
CA ALA A 98 -9.88 -12.73 -9.25
C ALA A 98 -10.84 -12.69 -8.05
N ALA A 99 -10.47 -12.03 -6.95
CA ALA A 99 -11.35 -11.87 -5.79
C ALA A 99 -12.61 -11.05 -6.15
N ARG A 100 -12.45 -9.97 -6.90
CA ARG A 100 -13.58 -9.12 -7.35
C ARG A 100 -14.58 -9.87 -8.23
N GLU A 101 -14.13 -10.75 -9.10
CA GLU A 101 -15.01 -11.58 -9.94
C GLU A 101 -15.94 -12.46 -9.10
N HIS A 102 -15.54 -12.79 -7.88
CA HIS A 102 -16.34 -13.54 -6.91
C HIS A 102 -17.04 -12.66 -5.87
N GLY A 103 -16.99 -11.34 -6.01
CA GLY A 103 -17.58 -10.40 -5.05
C GLY A 103 -16.85 -10.38 -3.69
N ASP A 104 -15.59 -10.80 -3.66
CA ASP A 104 -14.78 -10.90 -2.45
C ASP A 104 -13.91 -9.62 -2.30
N PHE A 105 -14.26 -8.79 -1.31
CA PHE A 105 -13.58 -7.53 -0.98
C PHE A 105 -12.96 -7.56 0.41
N ASP A 106 -12.67 -8.74 0.93
CA ASP A 106 -12.17 -8.93 2.29
C ASP A 106 -10.70 -8.51 2.43
N ILE A 107 -10.19 -8.58 3.66
CA ILE A 107 -8.81 -8.29 4.04
C ILE A 107 -7.79 -9.03 3.15
N TYR A 108 -6.67 -8.38 2.86
CA TYR A 108 -5.56 -8.86 2.01
C TYR A 108 -5.87 -8.98 0.51
N LYS A 109 -7.00 -8.46 0.04
CA LYS A 109 -7.42 -8.55 -1.36
C LYS A 109 -7.52 -7.19 -2.05
N GLY A 110 -7.14 -6.12 -1.37
CA GLY A 110 -7.07 -4.76 -1.92
C GLY A 110 -5.75 -4.48 -2.65
N LEU A 111 -5.63 -3.26 -3.15
CA LEU A 111 -4.47 -2.77 -3.92
C LEU A 111 -3.69 -1.66 -3.21
N THR A 112 -3.96 -1.41 -1.94
CA THR A 112 -3.16 -0.53 -1.09
C THR A 112 -2.28 -1.42 -0.21
N LEU A 113 -1.02 -1.59 -0.60
CA LEU A 113 -0.11 -2.49 0.11
C LEU A 113 0.67 -1.71 1.17
N TRP A 114 0.68 -2.19 2.40
CA TRP A 114 1.44 -1.62 3.51
C TRP A 114 2.92 -2.00 3.37
N ALA A 115 3.56 -1.37 2.40
CA ALA A 115 4.95 -1.59 2.00
C ALA A 115 5.45 -0.37 1.20
N PRO A 116 6.78 -0.10 1.23
CA PRO A 116 7.82 -0.71 2.05
C PRO A 116 7.83 -0.18 3.50
N ASN A 117 8.61 -0.82 4.39
CA ASN A 117 8.92 -0.26 5.71
C ASN A 117 10.12 0.70 5.57
N ILE A 118 9.86 2.01 5.65
CA ILE A 118 10.86 3.08 5.43
C ILE A 118 11.58 3.47 6.72
N ASN A 119 11.31 2.77 7.80
CA ASN A 119 11.94 3.01 9.07
C ASN A 119 13.42 2.64 9.08
N LEU A 120 14.21 3.28 9.96
CA LEU A 120 15.61 2.92 10.18
C LEU A 120 15.74 1.90 11.32
N PHE A 121 16.62 0.93 11.13
CA PHE A 121 16.92 -0.08 12.14
C PHE A 121 17.87 0.50 13.20
N ARG A 122 17.31 1.17 14.22
CA ARG A 122 18.08 1.91 15.24
C ARG A 122 18.59 1.06 16.37
N ASP A 123 17.89 -0.03 16.72
CA ASP A 123 18.18 -0.84 17.88
C ASP A 123 18.05 -2.33 17.54
N PRO A 124 19.09 -3.15 17.77
CA PRO A 124 19.06 -4.59 17.46
C PRO A 124 18.04 -5.37 18.29
N ARG A 125 17.52 -4.81 19.38
CA ARG A 125 16.46 -5.42 20.19
C ARG A 125 15.08 -5.25 19.58
N TRP A 126 14.95 -4.38 18.57
CA TRP A 126 13.67 -4.18 17.90
C TRP A 126 13.24 -5.40 17.07
N GLY A 127 12.15 -6.06 17.48
CA GLY A 127 11.69 -7.32 16.90
C GLY A 127 11.28 -7.26 15.44
N ARG A 128 11.04 -6.06 14.88
CA ARG A 128 10.67 -5.85 13.47
C ARG A 128 11.78 -5.24 12.61
N GLY A 129 13.00 -5.16 13.15
CA GLY A 129 14.15 -4.58 12.42
C GLY A 129 14.41 -5.22 11.06
N HIS A 130 14.17 -6.51 10.92
CA HIS A 130 14.33 -7.25 9.67
C HIS A 130 13.37 -6.81 8.53
N GLU A 131 12.30 -6.10 8.86
CA GLU A 131 11.37 -5.53 7.89
C GLU A 131 11.88 -4.25 7.24
N THR A 132 13.00 -3.69 7.72
CA THR A 132 13.61 -2.45 7.22
C THR A 132 14.75 -2.73 6.25
N TYR A 133 15.16 -1.70 5.51
CA TYR A 133 16.36 -1.77 4.65
C TYR A 133 17.67 -1.52 5.42
N GLY A 134 17.65 -1.43 6.74
CA GLY A 134 18.81 -1.24 7.60
C GLY A 134 18.85 0.10 8.31
N GLU A 135 20.03 0.47 8.78
CA GLU A 135 20.25 1.66 9.62
C GLU A 135 20.65 2.91 8.82
N ASP A 136 21.09 2.74 7.56
CA ASP A 136 21.56 3.84 6.72
C ASP A 136 20.37 4.54 6.01
N PRO A 137 20.17 5.86 6.22
CA PRO A 137 19.05 6.59 5.63
C PRO A 137 19.18 6.77 4.12
N PHE A 138 20.40 6.85 3.57
CA PHE A 138 20.61 6.99 2.15
C PHE A 138 20.26 5.69 1.42
N LEU A 139 20.74 4.56 1.91
CA LEU A 139 20.41 3.24 1.34
C LEU A 139 18.90 2.99 1.42
N THR A 140 18.30 3.25 2.59
CA THR A 140 16.85 3.10 2.80
C THR A 140 16.05 3.95 1.81
N ALA A 141 16.44 5.21 1.60
CA ALA A 141 15.76 6.10 0.66
C ALA A 141 15.88 5.60 -0.79
N ARG A 142 17.08 5.17 -1.21
CA ARG A 142 17.30 4.69 -2.58
C ARG A 142 16.53 3.41 -2.89
N LEU A 143 16.60 2.43 -1.99
CA LEU A 143 15.89 1.15 -2.14
C LEU A 143 14.37 1.33 -2.01
N GLY A 144 13.92 2.15 -1.06
CA GLY A 144 12.50 2.45 -0.86
C GLY A 144 11.86 3.11 -2.07
N VAL A 145 12.52 4.12 -2.66
CA VAL A 145 12.04 4.77 -3.89
C VAL A 145 11.97 3.77 -5.05
N ALA A 146 12.98 2.91 -5.20
CA ALA A 146 13.00 1.90 -6.26
C ALA A 146 11.83 0.91 -6.12
N PHE A 147 11.61 0.39 -4.92
CA PHE A 147 10.51 -0.52 -4.62
C PHE A 147 9.13 0.13 -4.86
N VAL A 148 8.92 1.36 -4.38
CA VAL A 148 7.68 2.11 -4.58
C VAL A 148 7.40 2.34 -6.05
N LYS A 149 8.40 2.77 -6.83
CA LYS A 149 8.25 2.96 -8.28
C LYS A 149 7.87 1.67 -9.00
N GLY A 150 8.51 0.56 -8.66
CA GLY A 150 8.14 -0.74 -9.20
C GLY A 150 6.71 -1.14 -8.85
N MET A 151 6.31 -0.94 -7.59
CA MET A 151 4.96 -1.24 -7.11
C MET A 151 3.89 -0.38 -7.79
N GLN A 152 4.13 0.91 -7.94
CA GLN A 152 3.17 1.83 -8.54
C GLN A 152 3.09 1.71 -10.07
N GLY A 153 4.20 1.33 -10.70
CA GLY A 153 4.32 1.28 -12.16
C GLY A 153 4.34 2.67 -12.80
N GLU A 154 4.47 2.71 -14.13
CA GLU A 154 4.58 3.96 -14.92
C GLU A 154 3.27 4.35 -15.64
N GLY A 155 2.18 3.65 -15.36
CA GLY A 155 0.89 3.89 -16.01
C GLY A 155 0.17 5.14 -15.48
N LYS A 156 -0.86 5.59 -16.21
CA LYS A 156 -1.75 6.66 -15.73
C LYS A 156 -2.50 6.29 -14.44
N VAL A 157 -2.68 5.02 -14.20
CA VAL A 157 -3.30 4.47 -13.00
C VAL A 157 -2.27 3.60 -12.30
N LEU A 158 -2.15 3.75 -10.99
CA LEU A 158 -1.23 2.95 -10.19
C LEU A 158 -1.53 1.45 -10.34
N LYS A 159 -0.49 0.63 -10.49
CA LYS A 159 -0.61 -0.83 -10.48
C LYS A 159 -1.06 -1.32 -9.10
N ALA A 160 -0.42 -0.83 -8.05
CA ALA A 160 -0.86 -0.90 -6.66
C ALA A 160 -0.41 0.39 -5.94
N ALA A 161 -1.10 0.77 -4.88
CA ALA A 161 -0.70 1.91 -4.06
C ALA A 161 0.28 1.44 -2.98
N ALA A 162 1.43 2.09 -2.88
CA ALA A 162 2.37 1.88 -1.79
C ALA A 162 1.96 2.74 -0.58
N CYS A 163 1.78 2.10 0.57
CA CYS A 163 1.58 2.76 1.84
C CYS A 163 2.82 2.51 2.72
N GLY A 164 3.72 3.48 2.78
CA GLY A 164 4.97 3.34 3.54
C GLY A 164 4.70 3.09 5.02
N LEU A 165 5.23 1.96 5.52
CA LEU A 165 5.20 1.65 6.94
C LEU A 165 6.31 2.40 7.68
N GLY A 166 6.05 2.79 8.92
CA GLY A 166 7.10 3.19 9.83
C GLY A 166 7.14 4.66 10.22
N PHE A 167 6.63 5.57 9.40
CA PHE A 167 6.71 7.00 9.70
C PHE A 167 5.89 7.40 10.94
N ALA A 168 4.70 6.80 11.10
CA ALA A 168 3.83 7.07 12.26
C ALA A 168 4.04 6.07 13.41
N PHE A 169 4.49 4.86 13.11
CA PHE A 169 4.56 3.77 14.09
C PHE A 169 5.75 3.88 15.05
N LEU A 170 6.84 4.52 14.62
CA LEU A 170 8.01 4.72 15.47
C LEU A 170 7.75 5.64 16.64
N ASN A 171 7.03 6.73 16.42
CA ASN A 171 6.71 7.68 17.49
C ASN A 171 5.81 7.04 18.56
N TYR A 172 5.11 5.96 18.21
CA TYR A 172 4.24 5.25 19.15
C TYR A 172 4.98 4.17 19.93
N MET A 173 5.95 3.46 19.32
CA MET A 173 6.65 2.34 19.97
C MET A 173 7.81 2.79 20.86
N ASP A 174 8.45 3.91 20.54
CA ASP A 174 9.61 4.39 21.31
C ASP A 174 9.22 5.38 22.43
N GLY A 175 7.94 5.75 22.55
CA GLY A 175 7.47 6.67 23.59
C GLY A 175 8.09 8.06 23.54
N GLU A 176 8.90 8.35 22.54
CA GLU A 176 9.52 9.64 22.31
C GLU A 176 8.80 10.38 21.18
N LEU A 177 7.90 11.29 21.59
CA LEU A 177 7.53 12.42 20.75
C LEU A 177 8.76 13.36 20.72
N THR A 178 9.67 13.12 19.79
CA THR A 178 10.66 14.15 19.45
C THR A 178 9.95 15.21 18.63
N PRO A 179 9.82 16.45 19.13
CA PRO A 179 9.37 17.55 18.30
C PRO A 179 10.41 17.77 17.21
N GLY A 180 10.02 17.58 15.95
CA GLY A 180 10.80 17.95 14.78
C GLY A 180 10.56 19.38 14.40
#